data_611401edfe1b0cd069bab17d86be6c99
#
_entry.id   611401edfe1b0cd069bab17d86be6c99
#
_cell.length_a   1.000
_cell.length_b   1.000
_cell.length_c   1.000
_cell.angle_alpha   90.00
_cell.angle_beta   90.00
_cell.angle_gamma   90.00
#
_symmetry.space_group_name_H-M   'P 1'
#
loop_
_entity.id
_entity.type
_entity.pdbx_description
1 polymer ?
#
loop_
_entity_poly.entity_id
_entity_poly.type
_entity_poly.pdbx_seq_one_letter_code
_entity_poly.pdbx_strand_id
1 'polypeptide(L)'
;VLGSIGTPLNQMDDEILAIEELCFEFKQDGIKIMLAPTHQAVLNFQGRSTFPMILTGTIMDQVAFTEDAKNAKNQVLLHSITFAQLKLGLHFQEWSTVACLLPVIEVYRAQSKGAAKHFTVYDFILVSGIAYAVMWQQTGKKSNLRKFKRALKQSQLWLASGLKQCQANYSFLVAEEKVLQKAGVDAIKQSFDKAILDMEQAKLIHFQAF
;
A
#
# COMPACT_ATOMS: atom_id res chain seq x y z
N VAL A 1 -10.44 1.84 -2.37
CA VAL A 1 -10.74 3.29 -2.37
C VAL A 1 -10.67 3.85 -0.96
N LEU A 2 -11.30 3.21 0.06
CA LEU A 2 -11.40 3.74 1.43
C LEU A 2 -10.03 4.07 2.05
N GLY A 3 -9.06 3.18 1.92
CA GLY A 3 -7.70 3.41 2.42
C GLY A 3 -6.93 4.53 1.70
N SER A 4 -7.42 4.98 0.54
CA SER A 4 -6.78 6.05 -0.24
C SER A 4 -7.33 7.45 0.07
N ILE A 5 -8.33 7.58 0.94
CA ILE A 5 -8.96 8.85 1.30
C ILE A 5 -8.77 9.23 2.77
N GLY A 6 -7.87 8.55 3.48
CA GLY A 6 -7.49 8.90 4.86
C GLY A 6 -8.57 8.62 5.91
N THR A 7 -9.46 7.70 5.64
CA THR A 7 -10.48 7.28 6.60
C THR A 7 -9.84 6.67 7.85
N PRO A 8 -10.23 7.08 9.07
CA PRO A 8 -9.77 6.43 10.30
C PRO A 8 -10.05 4.93 10.29
N LEU A 9 -9.16 4.12 10.89
CA LEU A 9 -9.24 2.66 10.83
C LEU A 9 -10.58 2.08 11.34
N ASN A 10 -11.14 2.65 12.41
CA ASN A 10 -12.45 2.24 12.94
C ASN A 10 -13.58 2.54 11.95
N GLN A 11 -13.61 3.74 11.39
CA GLN A 11 -14.60 4.09 10.38
C GLN A 11 -14.42 3.23 9.12
N MET A 12 -13.19 2.92 8.74
CA MET A 12 -12.89 2.05 7.60
C MET A 12 -13.38 0.63 7.83
N ASP A 13 -13.25 0.10 9.06
CA ASP A 13 -13.82 -1.18 9.47
C ASP A 13 -15.35 -1.18 9.32
N ASP A 14 -16.01 -0.16 9.88
CA ASP A 14 -17.49 0.00 9.79
C ASP A 14 -17.97 0.08 8.33
N GLU A 15 -17.28 0.86 7.48
CA GLU A 15 -17.62 0.99 6.07
C GLU A 15 -17.41 -0.33 5.29
N ILE A 16 -16.35 -1.08 5.59
CA ILE A 16 -16.12 -2.38 4.96
C ILE A 16 -17.21 -3.38 5.39
N LEU A 17 -17.57 -3.42 6.66
CA LEU A 17 -18.66 -4.26 7.16
C LEU A 17 -19.99 -3.94 6.45
N ALA A 18 -20.33 -2.66 6.31
CA ALA A 18 -21.53 -2.25 5.58
C ALA A 18 -21.51 -2.71 4.10
N ILE A 19 -20.34 -2.67 3.44
CA ILE A 19 -20.21 -3.19 2.07
C ILE A 19 -20.35 -4.73 2.06
N GLU A 20 -19.80 -5.44 3.04
CA GLU A 20 -19.92 -6.90 3.15
C GLU A 20 -21.38 -7.34 3.36
N GLU A 21 -22.17 -6.59 4.14
CA GLU A 21 -23.60 -6.81 4.29
C GLU A 21 -24.34 -6.67 2.97
N LEU A 22 -24.05 -5.61 2.21
CA LEU A 22 -24.61 -5.43 0.86
C LEU A 22 -24.18 -6.56 -0.08
N CYS A 23 -22.92 -7.01 -0.02
CA CYS A 23 -22.45 -8.14 -0.80
C CYS A 23 -23.22 -9.42 -0.48
N PHE A 24 -23.56 -9.64 0.78
CA PHE A 24 -24.37 -10.76 1.21
C PHE A 24 -25.80 -10.66 0.67
N GLU A 25 -26.44 -9.50 0.81
CA GLU A 25 -27.80 -9.25 0.33
C GLU A 25 -27.92 -9.46 -1.18
N PHE A 26 -26.94 -8.95 -1.95
CA PHE A 26 -26.93 -9.04 -3.42
C PHE A 26 -26.18 -10.26 -3.98
N LYS A 27 -25.76 -11.21 -3.12
CA LYS A 27 -25.02 -12.44 -3.50
C LYS A 27 -23.74 -12.13 -4.31
N GLN A 28 -22.98 -11.13 -3.89
CA GLN A 28 -21.76 -10.67 -4.54
C GLN A 28 -20.49 -11.25 -3.84
N ASP A 29 -20.38 -12.57 -3.74
CA ASP A 29 -19.27 -13.25 -3.04
C ASP A 29 -17.90 -12.87 -3.62
N GLY A 30 -17.82 -12.62 -4.92
CA GLY A 30 -16.57 -12.21 -5.56
C GLY A 30 -16.03 -10.88 -5.04
N ILE A 31 -16.90 -9.91 -4.73
CA ILE A 31 -16.50 -8.62 -4.15
C ILE A 31 -16.05 -8.82 -2.71
N LYS A 32 -16.77 -9.63 -1.93
CA LYS A 32 -16.42 -9.95 -0.55
C LYS A 32 -15.03 -10.58 -0.45
N ILE A 33 -14.73 -11.58 -1.31
CA ILE A 33 -13.41 -12.21 -1.39
C ILE A 33 -12.31 -11.18 -1.72
N MET A 34 -12.59 -10.23 -2.59
CA MET A 34 -11.63 -9.19 -2.96
C MET A 34 -11.40 -8.15 -1.86
N LEU A 35 -12.37 -7.92 -0.97
CA LEU A 35 -12.26 -7.02 0.18
C LEU A 35 -11.50 -7.65 1.35
N ALA A 36 -11.58 -8.96 1.53
CA ALA A 36 -11.07 -9.68 2.68
C ALA A 36 -9.60 -9.35 3.04
N PRO A 37 -8.62 -9.26 2.10
CA PRO A 37 -7.25 -8.89 2.45
C PRO A 37 -7.13 -7.47 3.03
N THR A 38 -7.93 -6.54 2.54
CA THR A 38 -7.94 -5.16 3.05
C THR A 38 -8.59 -5.11 4.42
N HIS A 39 -9.73 -5.77 4.60
CA HIS A 39 -10.43 -5.83 5.88
C HIS A 39 -9.56 -6.46 6.95
N GLN A 40 -8.97 -7.64 6.69
CA GLN A 40 -8.07 -8.28 7.64
C GLN A 40 -6.86 -7.40 7.97
N ALA A 41 -6.28 -6.67 7.01
CA ALA A 41 -5.19 -5.74 7.27
C ALA A 41 -5.62 -4.58 8.20
N VAL A 42 -6.84 -4.05 8.05
CA VAL A 42 -7.40 -3.04 8.97
C VAL A 42 -7.47 -3.59 10.38
N LEU A 43 -7.97 -4.82 10.57
CA LEU A 43 -8.01 -5.47 11.87
C LEU A 43 -6.62 -5.68 12.47
N ASN A 44 -5.63 -6.03 11.64
CA ASN A 44 -4.25 -6.18 12.07
C ASN A 44 -3.65 -4.83 12.54
N PHE A 45 -3.90 -3.73 11.80
CA PHE A 45 -3.49 -2.39 12.22
C PHE A 45 -4.17 -1.92 13.51
N GLN A 46 -5.41 -2.36 13.77
CA GLN A 46 -6.14 -2.09 15.02
C GLN A 46 -5.68 -2.95 16.21
N GLY A 47 -4.72 -3.87 16.00
CA GLY A 47 -4.29 -4.83 17.04
C GLY A 47 -5.30 -5.94 17.32
N ARG A 48 -6.27 -6.18 16.43
CA ARG A 48 -7.32 -7.21 16.55
C ARG A 48 -6.92 -8.55 15.89
N SER A 49 -5.62 -8.75 15.67
CA SER A 49 -5.06 -10.00 15.17
C SER A 49 -3.98 -10.51 16.11
N THR A 50 -3.93 -11.81 16.34
CA THR A 50 -2.88 -12.47 17.15
C THR A 50 -1.50 -12.32 16.48
N PHE A 51 -1.47 -12.28 15.16
CA PHE A 51 -0.24 -12.17 14.36
C PHE A 51 -0.32 -10.94 13.48
N PRO A 52 0.22 -9.78 13.91
CA PRO A 52 0.07 -8.50 13.20
C PRO A 52 0.51 -8.53 11.73
N MET A 53 1.49 -9.41 11.41
CA MET A 53 2.07 -9.50 10.07
C MET A 53 1.39 -10.51 9.15
N ILE A 54 0.49 -11.34 9.68
CA ILE A 54 -0.17 -12.41 8.94
C ILE A 54 -1.65 -12.05 8.76
N LEU A 55 -2.14 -12.11 7.54
CA LEU A 55 -3.54 -11.84 7.21
C LEU A 55 -4.43 -13.05 7.59
N THR A 56 -4.34 -13.45 8.85
CA THR A 56 -5.15 -14.55 9.41
C THR A 56 -5.88 -14.07 10.65
N GLY A 57 -7.18 -14.27 10.67
CA GLY A 57 -8.06 -13.87 11.77
C GLY A 57 -9.51 -14.16 11.47
N THR A 58 -10.41 -13.26 11.89
CA THR A 58 -11.86 -13.46 11.76
C THR A 58 -12.37 -13.35 10.33
N ILE A 59 -11.65 -12.64 9.46
CA ILE A 59 -12.10 -12.34 8.09
C ILE A 59 -11.54 -13.35 7.08
N MET A 60 -10.27 -13.71 7.20
CA MET A 60 -9.63 -14.64 6.28
C MET A 60 -8.54 -15.47 6.96
N ASP A 61 -8.20 -16.61 6.34
CA ASP A 61 -6.96 -17.33 6.54
C ASP A 61 -6.04 -17.10 5.33
N GLN A 62 -4.87 -16.51 5.58
CA GLN A 62 -3.96 -16.11 4.51
C GLN A 62 -3.50 -17.30 3.66
N VAL A 63 -3.24 -18.46 4.27
CA VAL A 63 -2.73 -19.64 3.55
C VAL A 63 -3.82 -20.16 2.63
N ALA A 64 -5.01 -20.41 3.15
CA ALA A 64 -6.15 -20.89 2.39
C ALA A 64 -6.51 -19.93 1.23
N PHE A 65 -6.63 -18.63 1.51
CA PHE A 65 -6.94 -17.63 0.47
C PHE A 65 -5.87 -17.55 -0.62
N THR A 66 -4.59 -17.70 -0.24
CA THR A 66 -3.49 -17.68 -1.22
C THR A 66 -3.52 -18.93 -2.10
N GLU A 67 -3.80 -20.10 -1.54
CA GLU A 67 -3.92 -21.35 -2.29
C GLU A 67 -5.13 -21.32 -3.24
N ASP A 68 -6.29 -20.90 -2.78
CA ASP A 68 -7.49 -20.75 -3.58
C ASP A 68 -7.27 -19.77 -4.74
N ALA A 69 -6.64 -18.62 -4.46
CA ALA A 69 -6.31 -17.64 -5.49
C ALA A 69 -5.33 -18.19 -6.53
N LYS A 70 -4.35 -19.02 -6.14
CA LYS A 70 -3.43 -19.69 -7.06
C LYS A 70 -4.16 -20.71 -7.93
N ASN A 71 -5.00 -21.56 -7.32
CA ASN A 71 -5.78 -22.57 -8.00
C ASN A 71 -6.75 -21.95 -9.02
N ALA A 72 -7.41 -20.86 -8.65
CA ALA A 72 -8.28 -20.08 -9.52
C ALA A 72 -7.52 -19.18 -10.51
N LYS A 73 -6.19 -19.14 -10.47
CA LYS A 73 -5.33 -18.21 -11.26
C LYS A 73 -5.75 -16.75 -11.12
N ASN A 74 -6.26 -16.38 -9.94
CA ASN A 74 -6.75 -15.03 -9.64
C ASN A 74 -5.58 -14.10 -9.25
N GLN A 75 -4.92 -13.53 -10.26
CA GLN A 75 -3.76 -12.65 -10.07
C GLN A 75 -4.11 -11.36 -9.34
N VAL A 76 -5.36 -10.89 -9.44
CA VAL A 76 -5.81 -9.67 -8.77
C VAL A 76 -5.90 -9.91 -7.26
N LEU A 77 -6.45 -11.05 -6.83
CA LEU A 77 -6.52 -11.41 -5.42
C LEU A 77 -5.12 -11.66 -4.84
N LEU A 78 -4.25 -12.37 -5.57
CA LEU A 78 -2.85 -12.58 -5.15
C LEU A 78 -2.10 -11.25 -4.98
N HIS A 79 -2.32 -10.30 -5.90
CA HIS A 79 -1.77 -8.96 -5.77
C HIS A 79 -2.33 -8.23 -4.53
N SER A 80 -3.64 -8.31 -4.28
CA SER A 80 -4.30 -7.68 -3.12
C SER A 80 -3.75 -8.22 -1.79
N ILE A 81 -3.65 -9.55 -1.64
CA ILE A 81 -3.07 -10.21 -0.46
C ILE A 81 -1.62 -9.73 -0.24
N THR A 82 -0.79 -9.81 -1.28
CA THR A 82 0.63 -9.43 -1.18
C THR A 82 0.80 -7.94 -0.88
N PHE A 83 -0.07 -7.08 -1.42
CA PHE A 83 -0.03 -5.65 -1.17
C PHE A 83 -0.47 -5.28 0.25
N ALA A 84 -1.48 -5.95 0.78
CA ALA A 84 -1.89 -5.80 2.18
C ALA A 84 -0.77 -6.19 3.13
N GLN A 85 -0.10 -7.33 2.88
CA GLN A 85 1.08 -7.75 3.64
C GLN A 85 2.25 -6.77 3.54
N LEU A 86 2.50 -6.20 2.35
CA LEU A 86 3.56 -5.22 2.16
C LEU A 86 3.32 -3.97 3.02
N LYS A 87 2.06 -3.50 3.12
CA LYS A 87 1.69 -2.38 3.99
C LYS A 87 1.93 -2.71 5.46
N LEU A 88 1.53 -3.90 5.92
CA LEU A 88 1.83 -4.37 7.28
C LEU A 88 3.34 -4.43 7.53
N GLY A 89 4.09 -5.01 6.60
CA GLY A 89 5.54 -5.12 6.69
C GLY A 89 6.26 -3.77 6.83
N LEU A 90 5.82 -2.77 6.08
CA LEU A 90 6.34 -1.41 6.19
C LEU A 90 5.99 -0.77 7.53
N HIS A 91 4.72 -0.87 7.94
CA HIS A 91 4.24 -0.24 9.17
C HIS A 91 4.91 -0.84 10.43
N PHE A 92 5.03 -2.16 10.49
CA PHE A 92 5.67 -2.85 11.59
C PHE A 92 7.20 -3.00 11.43
N GLN A 93 7.78 -2.38 10.40
CA GLN A 93 9.23 -2.36 10.11
C GLN A 93 9.86 -3.76 9.95
N GLU A 94 9.08 -4.71 9.43
CA GLU A 94 9.53 -6.09 9.16
C GLU A 94 10.25 -6.18 7.81
N TRP A 95 11.48 -5.68 7.77
CA TRP A 95 12.25 -5.49 6.52
C TRP A 95 12.55 -6.78 5.78
N SER A 96 12.68 -7.90 6.48
CA SER A 96 12.84 -9.23 5.87
C SER A 96 11.63 -9.62 5.04
N THR A 97 10.43 -9.41 5.59
CA THR A 97 9.15 -9.64 4.91
C THR A 97 9.00 -8.70 3.71
N VAL A 98 9.27 -7.41 3.88
CA VAL A 98 9.26 -6.42 2.79
C VAL A 98 10.16 -6.85 1.64
N ALA A 99 11.40 -7.29 1.95
CA ALA A 99 12.36 -7.74 0.94
C ALA A 99 11.87 -8.95 0.14
N CYS A 100 11.17 -9.90 0.78
CA CYS A 100 10.59 -11.07 0.14
C CYS A 100 9.36 -10.73 -0.71
N LEU A 101 8.51 -9.80 -0.27
CA LEU A 101 7.25 -9.48 -0.94
C LEU A 101 7.45 -8.59 -2.19
N LEU A 102 8.43 -7.70 -2.20
CA LEU A 102 8.65 -6.76 -3.30
C LEU A 102 8.81 -7.42 -4.69
N PRO A 103 9.61 -8.49 -4.88
CA PRO A 103 9.69 -9.14 -6.18
C PRO A 103 8.38 -9.87 -6.54
N VAL A 104 7.68 -10.44 -5.57
CA VAL A 104 6.43 -11.18 -5.77
C VAL A 104 5.31 -10.25 -6.26
N ILE A 105 5.15 -9.11 -5.61
CA ILE A 105 4.09 -8.16 -5.97
C ILE A 105 4.31 -7.55 -7.36
N GLU A 106 5.56 -7.38 -7.80
CA GLU A 106 5.83 -6.92 -9.17
C GLU A 106 5.42 -7.96 -10.22
N VAL A 107 5.61 -9.25 -9.94
CA VAL A 107 5.16 -10.32 -10.83
C VAL A 107 3.64 -10.30 -10.96
N TYR A 108 2.92 -10.27 -9.84
CA TYR A 108 1.44 -10.23 -9.86
C TYR A 108 0.90 -8.98 -10.54
N ARG A 109 1.53 -7.82 -10.30
CA ARG A 109 1.18 -6.58 -10.99
C ARG A 109 1.39 -6.67 -12.49
N ALA A 110 2.48 -7.27 -12.95
CA ALA A 110 2.76 -7.44 -14.38
C ALA A 110 1.75 -8.39 -15.05
N GLN A 111 1.26 -9.38 -14.31
CA GLN A 111 0.30 -10.37 -14.80
C GLN A 111 -1.15 -9.87 -14.76
N SER A 112 -1.49 -8.94 -13.87
CA SER A 112 -2.84 -8.37 -13.75
C SER A 112 -3.13 -7.27 -14.79
N LYS A 113 -2.75 -7.49 -16.05
CA LYS A 113 -2.90 -6.56 -17.17
C LYS A 113 -4.34 -6.05 -17.28
N GLY A 114 -4.53 -4.76 -17.03
CA GLY A 114 -5.83 -4.06 -17.17
C GLY A 114 -6.54 -3.75 -15.86
N ALA A 115 -6.46 -4.58 -14.83
CA ALA A 115 -7.01 -4.27 -13.50
C ALA A 115 -6.21 -3.15 -12.77
N ALA A 116 -4.98 -2.92 -13.19
CA ALA A 116 -4.06 -1.94 -12.61
C ALA A 116 -4.39 -0.47 -12.95
N LYS A 117 -5.50 -0.19 -13.64
CA LYS A 117 -5.93 1.18 -13.96
C LYS A 117 -6.83 1.81 -12.89
N HIS A 118 -7.03 1.13 -11.76
CA HIS A 118 -7.86 1.60 -10.67
C HIS A 118 -7.09 2.44 -9.66
N PHE A 119 -7.79 3.15 -8.78
CA PHE A 119 -7.28 4.07 -7.74
C PHE A 119 -6.15 3.49 -6.88
N THR A 120 -6.09 2.16 -6.72
CA THR A 120 -5.02 1.46 -6.00
C THR A 120 -3.62 1.59 -6.64
N VAL A 121 -3.53 2.02 -7.89
CA VAL A 121 -2.23 2.22 -8.57
C VAL A 121 -1.43 3.34 -7.91
N TYR A 122 -2.08 4.39 -7.46
CA TYR A 122 -1.42 5.52 -6.79
C TYR A 122 -0.83 5.09 -5.45
N ASP A 123 -1.61 4.36 -4.65
CA ASP A 123 -1.15 3.80 -3.37
C ASP A 123 -0.03 2.81 -3.58
N PHE A 124 -0.14 1.97 -4.61
CA PHE A 124 0.89 1.01 -4.94
C PHE A 124 2.23 1.68 -5.27
N ILE A 125 2.23 2.75 -6.05
CA ILE A 125 3.45 3.49 -6.39
C ILE A 125 4.06 4.15 -5.16
N LEU A 126 3.24 4.73 -4.27
CA LEU A 126 3.72 5.29 -3.01
C LEU A 126 4.32 4.21 -2.12
N VAL A 127 3.55 3.19 -1.76
CA VAL A 127 3.95 2.12 -0.83
C VAL A 127 5.18 1.37 -1.35
N SER A 128 5.19 1.00 -2.64
CA SER A 128 6.37 0.34 -3.22
C SER A 128 7.57 1.27 -3.34
N GLY A 129 7.35 2.56 -3.58
CA GLY A 129 8.40 3.58 -3.58
C GLY A 129 9.08 3.66 -2.22
N ILE A 130 8.31 3.81 -1.13
CA ILE A 130 8.80 3.80 0.25
C ILE A 130 9.58 2.49 0.53
N ALA A 131 8.99 1.34 0.18
CA ALA A 131 9.63 0.05 0.38
C ALA A 131 11.00 -0.04 -0.33
N TYR A 132 11.10 0.46 -1.57
CA TYR A 132 12.38 0.48 -2.28
C TYR A 132 13.38 1.48 -1.70
N ALA A 133 12.93 2.63 -1.17
CA ALA A 133 13.80 3.58 -0.48
C ALA A 133 14.43 2.93 0.75
N VAL A 134 13.60 2.31 1.60
CA VAL A 134 14.05 1.61 2.80
C VAL A 134 14.97 0.43 2.44
N MET A 135 14.59 -0.40 1.45
CA MET A 135 15.44 -1.52 1.02
C MET A 135 16.76 -1.06 0.40
N TRP A 136 16.82 0.11 -0.20
CA TRP A 136 18.08 0.71 -0.61
C TRP A 136 18.95 1.08 0.61
N GLN A 137 18.37 1.74 1.60
CA GLN A 137 19.09 2.10 2.83
C GLN A 137 19.64 0.87 3.55
N GLN A 138 18.84 -0.20 3.64
CA GLN A 138 19.22 -1.42 4.33
C GLN A 138 20.27 -2.27 3.59
N THR A 139 20.21 -2.30 2.26
CA THR A 139 20.98 -3.29 1.47
C THR A 139 22.02 -2.69 0.54
N GLY A 140 21.95 -1.40 0.23
CA GLY A 140 22.79 -0.74 -0.77
C GLY A 140 22.56 -1.22 -2.22
N LYS A 141 21.55 -2.07 -2.48
CA LYS A 141 21.31 -2.63 -3.83
C LYS A 141 20.82 -1.57 -4.81
N LYS A 142 21.66 -1.22 -5.79
CA LYS A 142 21.34 -0.20 -6.82
C LYS A 142 20.03 -0.45 -7.58
N SER A 143 19.58 -1.71 -7.65
CA SER A 143 18.28 -2.05 -8.23
C SER A 143 17.11 -1.41 -7.47
N ASN A 144 17.17 -1.37 -6.14
CA ASN A 144 16.14 -0.75 -5.31
C ASN A 144 16.10 0.78 -5.54
N LEU A 145 17.26 1.43 -5.57
CA LEU A 145 17.32 2.86 -5.89
C LEU A 145 16.74 3.18 -7.28
N ARG A 146 17.02 2.35 -8.29
CA ARG A 146 16.43 2.53 -9.64
C ARG A 146 14.91 2.40 -9.61
N LYS A 147 14.38 1.46 -8.84
CA LYS A 147 12.93 1.24 -8.71
C LYS A 147 12.27 2.39 -7.94
N PHE A 148 12.88 2.86 -6.87
CA PHE A 148 12.46 4.06 -6.16
C PHE A 148 12.36 5.27 -7.12
N LYS A 149 13.43 5.55 -7.87
CA LYS A 149 13.44 6.67 -8.84
C LYS A 149 12.37 6.54 -9.92
N ARG A 150 12.00 5.31 -10.31
CA ARG A 150 10.87 5.08 -11.23
C ARG A 150 9.53 5.44 -10.58
N ALA A 151 9.32 5.08 -9.31
CA ALA A 151 8.12 5.43 -8.56
C ALA A 151 7.98 6.96 -8.43
N LEU A 152 9.06 7.64 -8.05
CA LEU A 152 9.13 9.10 -7.95
C LEU A 152 8.81 9.76 -9.31
N LYS A 153 9.46 9.33 -10.38
CA LYS A 153 9.21 9.86 -11.74
C LYS A 153 7.76 9.61 -12.18
N GLN A 154 7.19 8.46 -11.88
CA GLN A 154 5.80 8.16 -12.23
C GLN A 154 4.81 9.09 -11.49
N SER A 155 5.03 9.32 -10.21
CA SER A 155 4.22 10.27 -9.42
C SER A 155 4.34 11.70 -9.97
N GLN A 156 5.54 12.12 -10.37
CA GLN A 156 5.78 13.41 -11.00
C GLN A 156 5.03 13.55 -12.33
N LEU A 157 5.05 12.52 -13.18
CA LEU A 157 4.34 12.52 -14.46
C LEU A 157 2.82 12.62 -14.28
N TRP A 158 2.27 11.92 -13.30
CA TRP A 158 0.85 12.01 -12.99
C TRP A 158 0.46 13.41 -12.50
N LEU A 159 1.26 14.00 -11.64
CA LEU A 159 1.04 15.36 -11.18
C LEU A 159 1.09 16.36 -12.36
N ALA A 160 2.08 16.23 -13.25
CA ALA A 160 2.21 17.06 -14.43
C ALA A 160 1.05 16.89 -15.43
N SER A 161 0.39 15.71 -15.44
CA SER A 161 -0.81 15.48 -16.25
C SER A 161 -2.12 15.98 -15.59
N GLY A 162 -2.02 16.71 -14.48
CA GLY A 162 -3.16 17.33 -13.80
C GLY A 162 -3.83 16.48 -12.72
N LEU A 163 -3.28 15.31 -12.39
CA LEU A 163 -3.80 14.43 -11.33
C LEU A 163 -3.40 14.95 -9.94
N LYS A 164 -4.09 16.01 -9.48
CA LYS A 164 -3.78 16.70 -8.21
C LYS A 164 -3.79 15.78 -6.99
N GLN A 165 -4.59 14.71 -7.01
CA GLN A 165 -4.61 13.70 -5.95
C GLN A 165 -3.25 12.99 -5.75
N CYS A 166 -2.33 13.07 -6.72
CA CYS A 166 -0.98 12.51 -6.60
C CYS A 166 0.00 13.46 -5.91
N GLN A 167 -0.40 14.69 -5.55
CA GLN A 167 0.48 15.69 -4.93
C GLN A 167 1.11 15.17 -3.64
N ALA A 168 0.28 14.64 -2.73
CA ALA A 168 0.73 14.12 -1.44
C ALA A 168 1.74 12.96 -1.61
N ASN A 169 1.42 12.01 -2.50
CA ASN A 169 2.31 10.89 -2.80
C ASN A 169 3.65 11.34 -3.38
N TYR A 170 3.62 12.31 -4.28
CA TYR A 170 4.83 12.88 -4.87
C TYR A 170 5.68 13.60 -3.82
N SER A 171 5.08 14.45 -2.98
CA SER A 171 5.79 15.19 -1.93
C SER A 171 6.44 14.25 -0.93
N PHE A 172 5.79 13.15 -0.56
CA PHE A 172 6.38 12.15 0.32
C PHE A 172 7.59 11.47 -0.32
N LEU A 173 7.48 11.03 -1.57
CA LEU A 173 8.62 10.41 -2.27
C LEU A 173 9.78 11.40 -2.49
N VAL A 174 9.51 12.70 -2.64
CA VAL A 174 10.54 13.75 -2.67
C VAL A 174 11.24 13.86 -1.32
N ALA A 175 10.51 13.80 -0.22
CA ALA A 175 11.10 13.81 1.13
C ALA A 175 12.02 12.61 1.34
N GLU A 176 11.58 11.41 0.95
CA GLU A 176 12.42 10.20 0.95
C GLU A 176 13.67 10.35 0.07
N GLU A 177 13.55 10.97 -1.11
CA GLU A 177 14.71 11.24 -1.96
C GLU A 177 15.74 12.11 -1.25
N LYS A 178 15.34 13.13 -0.49
CA LYS A 178 16.23 13.98 0.31
C LYS A 178 17.00 13.17 1.36
N VAL A 179 16.34 12.20 2.01
CA VAL A 179 17.00 11.28 2.94
C VAL A 179 18.06 10.45 2.21
N LEU A 180 17.69 9.86 1.05
CA LEU A 180 18.62 9.03 0.27
C LEU A 180 19.83 9.81 -0.27
N GLN A 181 19.65 11.11 -0.54
CA GLN A 181 20.70 12.02 -0.97
C GLN A 181 21.56 12.55 0.18
N LYS A 182 21.22 12.19 1.44
CA LYS A 182 21.86 12.72 2.66
C LYS A 182 21.86 14.25 2.70
N ALA A 183 20.76 14.86 2.30
CA ALA A 183 20.57 16.32 2.36
C ALA A 183 20.68 16.82 3.82
N GLY A 184 20.87 18.11 4.01
CA GLY A 184 20.90 18.71 5.37
C GLY A 184 19.59 18.45 6.11
N VAL A 185 19.68 18.33 7.45
CA VAL A 185 18.56 18.01 8.35
C VAL A 185 17.36 18.93 8.12
N ASP A 186 17.62 20.24 7.99
CA ASP A 186 16.56 21.23 7.77
C ASP A 186 15.83 21.03 6.43
N ALA A 187 16.57 20.67 5.36
CA ALA A 187 15.98 20.40 4.04
C ALA A 187 15.13 19.12 4.05
N ILE A 188 15.57 18.10 4.80
CA ILE A 188 14.81 16.86 5.01
C ILE A 188 13.53 17.19 5.77
N LYS A 189 13.65 17.88 6.92
CA LYS A 189 12.51 18.25 7.74
C LYS A 189 11.48 19.05 6.94
N GLN A 190 11.87 20.10 6.24
CA GLN A 190 10.98 20.92 5.41
C GLN A 190 10.26 20.09 4.35
N SER A 191 10.93 19.09 3.78
CA SER A 191 10.32 18.22 2.76
C SER A 191 9.26 17.30 3.38
N PHE A 192 9.48 16.76 4.58
CA PHE A 192 8.47 15.97 5.30
C PHE A 192 7.32 16.84 5.80
N ASP A 193 7.61 18.03 6.37
CA ASP A 193 6.56 18.97 6.80
C ASP A 193 5.63 19.31 5.63
N LYS A 194 6.21 19.54 4.44
CA LYS A 194 5.43 19.75 3.21
C LYS A 194 4.60 18.51 2.84
N ALA A 195 5.18 17.32 2.90
CA ALA A 195 4.47 16.08 2.59
C ALA A 195 3.29 15.84 3.54
N ILE A 196 3.48 16.09 4.83
CA ILE A 196 2.43 16.01 5.86
C ILE A 196 1.30 16.98 5.52
N LEU A 197 1.62 18.23 5.22
CA LEU A 197 0.62 19.24 4.85
C LEU A 197 -0.17 18.84 3.58
N ASP A 198 0.53 18.35 2.55
CA ASP A 198 -0.10 17.88 1.31
C ASP A 198 -1.01 16.64 1.58
N MET A 199 -0.63 15.76 2.53
CA MET A 199 -1.44 14.61 2.96
C MET A 199 -2.68 15.05 3.74
N GLU A 200 -2.56 16.03 4.64
CA GLU A 200 -3.69 16.61 5.36
C GLU A 200 -4.72 17.24 4.40
N GLN A 201 -4.24 18.03 3.44
CA GLN A 201 -5.10 18.63 2.42
C GLN A 201 -5.80 17.59 1.53
N ALA A 202 -5.11 16.47 1.25
CA ALA A 202 -5.66 15.35 0.51
C ALA A 202 -6.51 14.41 1.39
N LYS A 203 -6.62 14.66 2.70
CA LYS A 203 -7.26 13.79 3.71
C LYS A 203 -6.66 12.38 3.78
N LEU A 204 -5.35 12.25 3.54
CA LEU A 204 -4.61 10.98 3.55
C LEU A 204 -3.90 10.77 4.90
N ILE A 205 -4.59 10.95 6.01
CA ILE A 205 -4.04 10.98 7.38
C ILE A 205 -3.28 9.69 7.74
N HIS A 206 -3.73 8.53 7.24
CA HIS A 206 -3.11 7.24 7.54
C HIS A 206 -1.70 7.08 6.94
N PHE A 207 -1.32 7.87 5.94
CA PHE A 207 0.05 7.89 5.42
C PHE A 207 1.01 8.77 6.21
N GLN A 208 0.51 9.60 7.12
CA GLN A 208 1.35 10.43 7.99
C GLN A 208 2.09 9.59 9.05
N ALA A 209 1.66 8.34 9.26
CA ALA A 209 2.27 7.42 10.22
C ALA A 209 3.50 6.66 9.67
N PHE A 210 3.83 6.80 8.39
CA PHE A 210 5.06 6.28 7.81
C PHE A 210 6.20 7.29 7.91
#